data_5f4be67c400dd5677fcd2cc9ed24650a
#
_entry.id   5f4be67c400dd5677fcd2cc9ed24650a
#
_cell.length_a   1.000
_cell.length_b   1.000
_cell.length_c   1.000
_cell.angle_alpha   90.00
_cell.angle_beta   90.00
_cell.angle_gamma   90.00
#
_symmetry.space_group_name_H-M   'P 1'
#
loop_
_entity.id
_entity.type
_entity.pdbx_description
1 polymer ?
#
loop_
_entity_poly.entity_id
_entity_poly.type
_entity_poly.pdbx_seq_one_letter_code
_entity_poly.pdbx_strand_id
1 'polypeptide(L)'
;MRERVGVMLCVGLVGAAVFGAVTLSASQVQADDPNSAPNPYRVVEHWAKLPEGRTWGQAIGVDIDRDGTSLWVYDRCGGKTCVGSSIAPIQKFDATGRQVVSFG
;
A
#
# COMPACT_ATOMS: atom_id res chain seq x y z
N MET A 1 22.15 80.27 27.27
CA MET A 1 22.51 79.14 26.57
C MET A 1 22.29 77.88 27.20
N ARG A 2 21.21 77.38 27.15
CA ARG A 2 21.01 76.12 27.77
C ARG A 2 20.41 75.18 26.83
N GLU A 3 21.13 74.28 26.59
CA GLU A 3 20.80 73.12 25.81
C GLU A 3 19.65 72.40 26.39
N ARG A 4 18.58 72.52 25.73
CA ARG A 4 17.42 71.72 26.06
C ARG A 4 17.06 70.84 24.91
N VAL A 5 18.05 70.22 24.46
CA VAL A 5 17.91 69.26 23.42
C VAL A 5 18.06 67.93 24.04
N GLY A 6 17.10 67.15 24.01
CA GLY A 6 17.36 65.80 24.30
C GLY A 6 16.32 64.97 24.97
N VAL A 7 15.12 65.46 25.11
CA VAL A 7 14.13 64.63 25.78
C VAL A 7 12.98 64.19 24.90
N MET A 8 13.05 64.44 23.66
CA MET A 8 11.89 64.25 22.82
C MET A 8 11.95 63.08 21.86
N LEU A 9 12.86 62.20 22.10
CA LEU A 9 13.07 61.21 21.05
C LEU A 9 12.82 59.78 21.42
N CYS A 10 12.29 59.55 22.59
CA CYS A 10 12.17 58.15 23.02
C CYS A 10 10.76 57.58 22.98
N VAL A 11 9.80 58.33 22.53
CA VAL A 11 8.40 57.87 22.63
C VAL A 11 7.88 57.25 21.36
N GLY A 12 8.61 57.40 20.30
CA GLY A 12 8.10 56.94 18.99
C GLY A 12 8.39 55.50 18.63
N LEU A 13 9.17 54.83 19.40
CA LEU A 13 9.69 53.53 18.95
C LEU A 13 9.06 52.31 19.61
N VAL A 14 8.18 52.53 20.51
CA VAL A 14 7.56 51.38 21.20
C VAL A 14 6.37 50.81 20.47
N GLY A 15 5.83 51.56 19.52
CA GLY A 15 4.67 51.12 18.80
C GLY A 15 4.93 50.14 17.63
N ALA A 16 6.16 50.04 17.24
CA ALA A 16 6.46 49.24 16.01
C ALA A 16 6.74 47.74 16.29
N ALA A 17 6.91 47.39 17.54
CA ALA A 17 7.30 46.03 17.88
C ALA A 17 6.14 45.04 18.00
N VAL A 18 4.92 45.53 17.94
CA VAL A 18 3.75 44.69 18.19
C VAL A 18 3.18 44.05 16.89
N PHE A 19 3.70 44.47 15.77
CA PHE A 19 3.19 43.91 14.48
C PHE A 19 3.90 42.66 14.01
N GLY A 20 4.69 42.08 14.86
CA GLY A 20 5.65 41.13 14.36
C GLY A 20 5.33 39.67 14.51
N ALA A 21 4.22 39.22 14.89
CA ALA A 21 4.14 37.76 15.01
C ALA A 21 2.73 37.20 15.11
N VAL A 22 1.92 37.53 14.17
CA VAL A 22 0.87 36.58 13.84
C VAL A 22 1.46 35.63 12.77
N THR A 23 2.29 34.74 13.20
CA THR A 23 2.54 33.56 12.42
C THR A 23 1.26 32.76 12.47
N LEU A 24 0.45 32.94 11.48
CA LEU A 24 -0.61 31.99 11.14
C LEU A 24 0.12 30.69 10.84
N SER A 25 0.25 29.87 11.86
CA SER A 25 0.55 28.46 11.66
C SER A 25 -0.67 27.91 10.94
N ALA A 26 -0.61 27.90 9.61
CA ALA A 26 -1.48 27.08 8.84
C ALA A 26 -1.20 25.64 9.29
N SER A 27 -2.05 25.10 10.12
CA SER A 27 -2.08 23.67 10.35
C SER A 27 -2.33 23.03 9.01
N GLN A 28 -1.28 22.55 8.40
CA GLN A 28 -1.42 21.71 7.24
C GLN A 28 -2.14 20.46 7.75
N VAL A 29 -3.42 20.37 7.43
CA VAL A 29 -4.12 19.09 7.48
C VAL A 29 -3.43 18.24 6.43
N GLN A 30 -2.47 17.46 6.88
CA GLN A 30 -1.84 16.47 6.08
C GLN A 30 -2.92 15.43 5.79
N ALA A 31 -3.34 15.34 4.55
CA ALA A 31 -4.23 14.27 4.12
C ALA A 31 -3.55 12.95 4.50
N ASP A 32 -4.22 12.12 5.27
CA ASP A 32 -3.72 10.80 5.61
C ASP A 32 -3.40 10.08 4.31
N ASP A 33 -2.16 9.60 4.18
CA ASP A 33 -1.78 8.76 3.07
C ASP A 33 -2.68 7.53 3.10
N PRO A 34 -3.46 7.25 2.03
CA PRO A 34 -4.35 6.09 2.00
C PRO A 34 -3.59 4.78 2.20
N ASN A 35 -2.28 4.77 2.01
CA ASN A 35 -1.42 3.63 2.25
C ASN A 35 -0.86 3.57 3.69
N SER A 36 -1.15 4.55 4.54
CA SER A 36 -0.68 4.57 5.93
C SER A 36 -1.51 3.69 6.86
N ALA A 37 -2.68 3.25 6.42
CA ALA A 37 -3.51 2.35 7.21
C ALA A 37 -2.82 1.01 7.44
N PRO A 38 -2.95 0.40 8.64
CA PRO A 38 -2.42 -0.93 8.89
C PRO A 38 -2.97 -1.93 7.88
N ASN A 39 -2.10 -2.76 7.32
CA ASN A 39 -2.53 -3.80 6.41
C ASN A 39 -3.31 -4.88 7.20
N PRO A 40 -4.63 -5.07 6.93
CA PRO A 40 -5.43 -6.07 7.65
C PRO A 40 -5.15 -7.49 7.17
N TYR A 41 -4.36 -7.65 6.11
CA TYR A 41 -4.05 -8.94 5.51
C TYR A 41 -2.71 -9.46 5.99
N ARG A 42 -2.60 -10.76 6.07
CA ARG A 42 -1.34 -11.47 6.29
C ARG A 42 -1.08 -12.44 5.15
N VAL A 43 0.17 -12.61 4.81
CA VAL A 43 0.59 -13.64 3.85
C VAL A 43 0.51 -15.00 4.52
N VAL A 44 -0.12 -15.95 3.83
CA VAL A 44 -0.09 -17.37 4.19
C VAL A 44 0.77 -18.06 3.15
N GLU A 45 2.01 -18.30 3.51
CA GLU A 45 2.96 -18.96 2.62
C GLU A 45 2.61 -20.43 2.45
N HIS A 46 2.89 -20.95 1.26
CA HIS A 46 2.72 -22.37 0.93
C HIS A 46 1.32 -22.94 1.19
N TRP A 47 0.29 -22.08 1.16
CA TRP A 47 -1.09 -22.51 1.34
C TRP A 47 -1.53 -23.45 0.23
N ALA A 48 -1.36 -23.07 -1.03
CA ALA A 48 -1.72 -23.88 -2.18
C ALA A 48 -0.66 -24.95 -2.42
N LYS A 49 -1.03 -26.20 -2.27
CA LYS A 49 -0.15 -27.36 -2.40
C LYS A 49 -0.32 -27.99 -3.76
N LEU A 50 0.74 -27.94 -4.55
CA LEU A 50 0.79 -28.60 -5.84
C LEU A 50 1.02 -30.09 -5.67
N PRO A 51 0.54 -30.94 -6.62
CA PRO A 51 0.91 -32.34 -6.68
C PRO A 51 2.42 -32.52 -6.83
N GLU A 52 2.89 -33.71 -6.46
CA GLU A 52 4.29 -34.08 -6.63
C GLU A 52 4.74 -33.89 -8.11
N GLY A 53 5.92 -33.36 -8.28
CA GLY A 53 6.51 -33.09 -9.60
C GLY A 53 5.99 -31.83 -10.29
N ARG A 54 5.00 -31.15 -9.74
CA ARG A 54 4.47 -29.89 -10.25
C ARG A 54 5.10 -28.70 -9.53
N THR A 55 5.56 -27.72 -10.28
CA THR A 55 6.08 -26.46 -9.75
C THR A 55 5.21 -25.29 -10.18
N TRP A 56 5.24 -24.22 -9.40
CA TRP A 56 4.64 -22.97 -9.79
C TRP A 56 5.45 -22.29 -10.90
N GLY A 57 4.76 -21.76 -11.87
CA GLY A 57 5.30 -20.83 -12.85
C GLY A 57 4.74 -19.43 -12.61
N GLN A 58 4.46 -18.72 -13.71
CA GLN A 58 3.79 -17.44 -13.63
C GLN A 58 2.29 -17.65 -13.47
N ALA A 59 1.77 -17.43 -12.28
CA ALA A 59 0.32 -17.34 -12.05
C ALA A 59 -0.18 -16.01 -12.61
N ILE A 60 -1.17 -16.06 -13.50
CA ILE A 60 -1.69 -14.88 -14.21
C ILE A 60 -3.16 -14.62 -13.96
N GLY A 61 -3.82 -15.49 -13.25
CA GLY A 61 -5.22 -15.32 -12.90
C GLY A 61 -5.56 -16.08 -11.63
N VAL A 62 -6.37 -15.46 -10.81
CA VAL A 62 -6.91 -16.03 -9.57
C VAL A 62 -8.36 -15.62 -9.45
N ASP A 63 -9.23 -16.55 -9.14
CA ASP A 63 -10.65 -16.29 -8.93
C ASP A 63 -11.23 -17.21 -7.85
N ILE A 64 -12.23 -16.71 -7.15
CA ILE A 64 -12.94 -17.48 -6.11
C ILE A 64 -14.04 -18.30 -6.77
N ASP A 65 -14.12 -19.58 -6.42
CA ASP A 65 -15.18 -20.46 -6.88
C ASP A 65 -16.56 -20.06 -6.32
N ARG A 66 -17.61 -20.53 -6.94
CA ARG A 66 -18.99 -20.29 -6.49
C ARG A 66 -19.28 -20.81 -5.08
N ASP A 67 -18.49 -21.74 -4.59
CA ASP A 67 -18.60 -22.24 -3.22
C ASP A 67 -18.12 -21.22 -2.17
N GLY A 68 -17.50 -20.11 -2.59
CA GLY A 68 -17.00 -19.05 -1.74
C GLY A 68 -15.74 -19.38 -0.94
N THR A 69 -15.18 -20.56 -1.11
CA THR A 69 -14.01 -21.04 -0.33
C THR A 69 -12.88 -21.60 -1.18
N SER A 70 -13.20 -22.19 -2.32
CA SER A 70 -12.21 -22.72 -3.24
C SER A 70 -11.66 -21.63 -4.17
N LEU A 71 -10.42 -21.81 -4.58
CA LEU A 71 -9.70 -20.84 -5.40
C LEU A 71 -9.31 -21.46 -6.73
N TRP A 72 -9.63 -20.80 -7.82
CA TRP A 72 -9.13 -21.10 -9.15
C TRP A 72 -7.85 -20.32 -9.42
N VAL A 73 -6.86 -20.99 -9.97
CA VAL A 73 -5.59 -20.37 -10.36
C VAL A 73 -5.25 -20.77 -11.78
N TYR A 74 -4.88 -19.77 -12.57
CA TYR A 74 -4.29 -20.00 -13.87
C TYR A 74 -2.77 -19.78 -13.79
N ASP A 75 -2.02 -20.86 -13.99
CA ASP A 75 -0.57 -20.88 -13.95
C ASP A 75 -0.01 -21.30 -15.32
N ARG A 76 1.03 -20.63 -15.76
CA ARG A 76 1.67 -20.94 -17.06
C ARG A 76 2.52 -22.22 -17.01
N CYS A 77 1.87 -23.33 -16.66
CA CYS A 77 2.43 -24.68 -16.73
C CYS A 77 3.80 -24.85 -16.03
N GLY A 78 3.98 -24.20 -14.89
CA GLY A 78 5.23 -24.24 -14.15
C GLY A 78 6.37 -23.41 -14.74
N GLY A 79 6.09 -22.58 -15.74
CA GLY A 79 7.09 -21.77 -16.43
C GLY A 79 6.56 -20.40 -16.84
N LYS A 80 7.03 -19.91 -17.98
CA LYS A 80 6.61 -18.64 -18.58
C LYS A 80 5.58 -18.81 -19.70
N THR A 81 5.38 -20.03 -20.18
CA THR A 81 4.50 -20.38 -21.27
C THR A 81 4.08 -21.84 -21.15
N CYS A 82 2.92 -22.16 -21.69
CA CYS A 82 2.44 -23.54 -21.83
C CYS A 82 2.74 -24.17 -23.20
N VAL A 83 3.40 -23.46 -24.07
CA VAL A 83 3.73 -23.98 -25.40
C VAL A 83 4.57 -25.27 -25.30
N GLY A 84 4.07 -26.35 -25.86
CA GLY A 84 4.72 -27.65 -25.80
C GLY A 84 4.61 -28.39 -24.46
N SER A 85 3.87 -27.87 -23.51
CA SER A 85 3.65 -28.50 -22.22
C SER A 85 2.39 -29.36 -22.24
N SER A 86 2.43 -30.48 -21.54
CA SER A 86 1.26 -31.31 -21.23
C SER A 86 0.67 -31.06 -19.87
N ILE A 87 1.21 -30.06 -19.15
CA ILE A 87 0.79 -29.72 -17.81
C ILE A 87 -0.47 -28.85 -17.89
N ALA A 88 -1.50 -29.20 -17.11
CA ALA A 88 -2.74 -28.45 -17.05
C ALA A 88 -2.53 -27.07 -16.41
N PRO A 89 -2.86 -25.96 -17.09
CA PRO A 89 -2.65 -24.63 -16.59
C PRO A 89 -3.69 -24.17 -15.57
N ILE A 90 -4.89 -24.70 -15.60
CA ILE A 90 -5.98 -24.27 -14.73
C ILE A 90 -6.09 -25.25 -13.58
N GLN A 91 -6.09 -24.75 -12.38
CA GLN A 91 -6.09 -25.52 -11.15
C GLN A 91 -7.10 -24.98 -10.16
N LYS A 92 -7.78 -25.86 -9.45
CA LYS A 92 -8.67 -25.51 -8.34
C LYS A 92 -8.10 -26.06 -7.04
N PHE A 93 -8.06 -25.22 -6.04
CA PHE A 93 -7.65 -25.57 -4.67
C PHE A 93 -8.84 -25.43 -3.74
N ASP A 94 -9.01 -26.40 -2.85
CA ASP A 94 -10.02 -26.32 -1.79
C ASP A 94 -9.59 -25.36 -0.66
N ALA A 95 -10.46 -25.19 0.35
CA ALA A 95 -10.18 -24.31 1.47
C ALA A 95 -8.93 -24.70 2.29
N THR A 96 -8.45 -25.93 2.17
CA THR A 96 -7.22 -26.42 2.84
C THR A 96 -5.97 -26.19 2.00
N GLY A 97 -6.11 -25.68 0.78
CA GLY A 97 -5.01 -25.50 -0.15
C GLY A 97 -4.65 -26.74 -0.96
N ARG A 98 -5.46 -27.79 -0.92
CA ARG A 98 -5.25 -28.99 -1.71
C ARG A 98 -5.82 -28.81 -3.10
N GLN A 99 -5.05 -29.19 -4.13
CA GLN A 99 -5.54 -29.22 -5.48
C GLN A 99 -6.62 -30.31 -5.64
N VAL A 100 -7.79 -29.93 -6.13
CA VAL A 100 -8.94 -30.82 -6.33
C VAL A 100 -9.32 -31.01 -7.79
N VAL A 101 -8.97 -30.06 -8.65
CA VAL A 101 -9.22 -30.10 -10.09
C VAL A 101 -8.05 -29.49 -10.83
N SER A 102 -7.73 -30.04 -12.00
CA SER A 102 -6.83 -29.40 -12.98
C SER A 102 -7.24 -29.79 -14.38
N PHE A 103 -7.12 -28.84 -15.33
CA PHE A 103 -7.43 -29.06 -16.73
C PHE A 103 -6.81 -27.98 -17.64
N GLY A 104 -6.90 -28.19 -18.97
CA GLY A 104 -6.47 -27.26 -20.01
C GLY A 104 -5.49 -27.86 -20.99
#